data_cd47282094c8551ecc4c34a833d2f39f
#
_entry.id   cd47282094c8551ecc4c34a833d2f39f
#
_cell.length_a   1.000
_cell.length_b   1.000
_cell.length_c   1.000
_cell.angle_alpha   90.00
_cell.angle_beta   90.00
_cell.angle_gamma   90.00
#
_symmetry.space_group_name_H-M   'P 1'
#
loop_
_entity.id
_entity.type
_entity.pdbx_description
1 polymer ?
#
loop_
_entity_poly.entity_id
_entity_poly.type
_entity_poly.pdbx_seq_one_letter_code
_entity_poly.pdbx_strand_id
1 'polypeptide(L)'
;MKINKFIPVNRPVIGLYEKKFLLDAFNKNQLTSGPYLSKFEKQFASIHNRKYGISVSNGTAALEVALKSLNLKKNSEVIIPSFSIISTALCVVKNNLKPVFVDCDLKTWNVTFTEIKKKITKKTSAIIITHIYGLAVDMKKILAIAKKKKIKIIEDAAEVIGLKYKNKLCGSYGDISTFSFYANKHITTGEGGMILTNNKNLYNKCNSLKNLCFKKSFFERFIHEDIGWNYRMSNMQAAIGLGQLKNIKKIVKKKIEIGN
;
A
#
# COMPACT_ATOMS: atom_id res chain seq x y z
N MET A 1 -16.91 -10.24 -42.29
CA MET A 1 -17.03 -9.48 -41.04
C MET A 1 -15.73 -9.60 -40.27
N LYS A 2 -14.95 -8.51 -40.09
CA LYS A 2 -13.81 -8.51 -39.17
C LYS A 2 -14.39 -8.50 -37.75
N ILE A 3 -14.24 -9.60 -37.00
CA ILE A 3 -14.55 -9.64 -35.57
C ILE A 3 -13.57 -8.68 -34.92
N ASN A 4 -14.03 -7.50 -34.52
CA ASN A 4 -13.25 -6.58 -33.69
C ASN A 4 -13.00 -7.28 -32.35
N LYS A 5 -11.84 -7.93 -32.23
CA LYS A 5 -11.44 -8.61 -31.01
C LYS A 5 -11.20 -7.56 -29.93
N PHE A 6 -12.08 -7.50 -28.93
CA PHE A 6 -11.89 -6.61 -27.78
C PHE A 6 -10.59 -6.94 -27.06
N ILE A 7 -9.72 -5.95 -26.94
CA ILE A 7 -8.45 -6.06 -26.20
C ILE A 7 -8.63 -5.30 -24.88
N PRO A 8 -8.71 -5.98 -23.73
CA PRO A 8 -8.83 -5.32 -22.44
C PRO A 8 -7.53 -4.60 -22.08
N VAL A 9 -7.65 -3.43 -21.43
CA VAL A 9 -6.50 -2.64 -20.93
C VAL A 9 -5.64 -3.45 -19.97
N ASN A 10 -6.25 -4.31 -19.18
CA ASN A 10 -5.55 -5.22 -18.27
C ASN A 10 -6.34 -6.51 -18.09
N ARG A 11 -5.62 -7.61 -17.89
CA ARG A 11 -6.19 -8.92 -17.55
C ARG A 11 -5.35 -9.59 -16.48
N PRO A 12 -5.92 -9.96 -15.33
CA PRO A 12 -5.22 -10.72 -14.32
C PRO A 12 -4.71 -12.06 -14.86
N VAL A 13 -3.49 -12.43 -14.48
CA VAL A 13 -2.93 -13.74 -14.81
C VAL A 13 -3.07 -14.62 -13.57
N ILE A 14 -3.99 -15.56 -13.62
CA ILE A 14 -4.25 -16.55 -12.56
C ILE A 14 -3.76 -17.93 -13.04
N GLY A 15 -3.01 -18.62 -12.20
CA GLY A 15 -2.37 -19.89 -12.53
C GLY A 15 -2.63 -21.00 -11.51
N LEU A 16 -1.79 -22.02 -11.57
CA LEU A 16 -1.95 -23.22 -10.74
C LEU A 16 -1.73 -22.99 -9.24
N TYR A 17 -0.81 -22.07 -8.88
CA TYR A 17 -0.50 -21.79 -7.47
C TYR A 17 -1.67 -21.10 -6.76
N GLU A 18 -2.30 -20.13 -7.42
CA GLU A 18 -3.47 -19.42 -6.87
C GLU A 18 -4.63 -20.38 -6.64
N LYS A 19 -4.94 -21.23 -7.67
CA LYS A 19 -5.97 -22.25 -7.56
C LYS A 19 -5.67 -23.23 -6.43
N LYS A 20 -4.45 -23.76 -6.36
CA LYS A 20 -4.02 -24.73 -5.33
C LYS A 20 -4.17 -24.17 -3.93
N PHE A 21 -3.66 -22.94 -3.67
CA PHE A 21 -3.67 -22.37 -2.34
C PHE A 21 -5.08 -21.92 -1.91
N LEU A 22 -5.87 -21.42 -2.87
CA LEU A 22 -7.26 -21.06 -2.62
C LEU A 22 -8.11 -22.30 -2.24
N LEU A 23 -7.98 -23.40 -3.00
CA LEU A 23 -8.67 -24.64 -2.70
C LEU A 23 -8.21 -25.27 -1.37
N ASP A 24 -6.92 -25.20 -1.03
CA ASP A 24 -6.41 -25.66 0.26
C ASP A 24 -7.04 -24.87 1.42
N ALA A 25 -7.12 -23.53 1.31
CA ALA A 25 -7.77 -22.69 2.32
C ALA A 25 -9.28 -23.02 2.44
N PHE A 26 -9.96 -23.21 1.31
CA PHE A 26 -11.38 -23.55 1.25
C PHE A 26 -11.66 -24.91 1.88
N ASN A 27 -10.96 -25.95 1.46
CA ASN A 27 -11.16 -27.33 1.94
C ASN A 27 -10.87 -27.50 3.44
N LYS A 28 -10.03 -26.62 4.01
CA LYS A 28 -9.74 -26.60 5.44
C LYS A 28 -10.68 -25.70 6.24
N ASN A 29 -11.71 -25.14 5.62
CA ASN A 29 -12.65 -24.17 6.22
C ASN A 29 -11.94 -22.92 6.81
N GLN A 30 -10.77 -22.53 6.26
CA GLN A 30 -9.96 -21.39 6.71
C GLN A 30 -10.25 -20.16 5.84
N LEU A 31 -11.48 -19.66 5.84
CA LEU A 31 -11.94 -18.63 4.91
C LEU A 31 -11.45 -17.24 5.32
N THR A 32 -11.70 -16.84 6.56
CA THR A 32 -11.42 -15.48 7.07
C THR A 32 -10.04 -15.39 7.70
N SER A 33 -9.67 -16.33 8.55
CA SER A 33 -8.39 -16.42 9.25
C SER A 33 -7.66 -17.71 8.90
N GLY A 34 -6.32 -17.69 8.91
CA GLY A 34 -5.54 -18.88 8.61
C GLY A 34 -4.09 -18.54 8.26
N PRO A 35 -3.28 -19.58 7.96
CA PRO A 35 -1.84 -19.45 7.79
C PRO A 35 -1.42 -18.68 6.53
N TYR A 36 -2.30 -18.53 5.54
CA TYR A 36 -1.98 -17.81 4.31
C TYR A 36 -1.78 -16.31 4.56
N LEU A 37 -2.53 -15.71 5.50
CA LEU A 37 -2.37 -14.31 5.88
C LEU A 37 -0.94 -14.03 6.37
N SER A 38 -0.48 -14.74 7.39
CA SER A 38 0.85 -14.54 7.97
C SER A 38 1.98 -14.85 6.97
N LYS A 39 1.81 -15.89 6.14
CA LYS A 39 2.77 -16.25 5.09
C LYS A 39 2.86 -15.16 4.02
N PHE A 40 1.73 -14.63 3.57
CA PHE A 40 1.67 -13.58 2.56
C PHE A 40 2.28 -12.28 3.08
N GLU A 41 1.89 -11.83 4.29
CA GLU A 41 2.46 -10.65 4.96
C GLU A 41 3.97 -10.75 5.10
N LYS A 42 4.48 -11.87 5.61
CA LYS A 42 5.92 -12.10 5.82
C LYS A 42 6.69 -12.12 4.50
N GLN A 43 6.20 -12.86 3.48
CA GLN A 43 6.91 -12.96 2.20
C GLN A 43 6.89 -11.64 1.44
N PHE A 44 5.76 -10.94 1.41
CA PHE A 44 5.67 -9.64 0.74
C PHE A 44 6.57 -8.59 1.41
N ALA A 45 6.59 -8.53 2.74
CA ALA A 45 7.49 -7.65 3.47
C ALA A 45 8.98 -7.97 3.19
N SER A 46 9.34 -9.25 3.17
CA SER A 46 10.71 -9.71 2.88
C SER A 46 11.19 -9.28 1.48
N ILE A 47 10.32 -9.38 0.45
CA ILE A 47 10.65 -8.94 -0.92
C ILE A 47 11.07 -7.45 -0.93
N HIS A 48 10.39 -6.60 -0.13
CA HIS A 48 10.67 -5.17 -0.03
C HIS A 48 11.71 -4.83 1.05
N ASN A 49 12.38 -5.83 1.62
CA ASN A 49 13.34 -5.65 2.71
C ASN A 49 12.74 -4.86 3.90
N ARG A 50 11.49 -5.17 4.23
CA ARG A 50 10.75 -4.62 5.38
C ARG A 50 10.55 -5.70 6.45
N LYS A 51 10.53 -5.28 7.72
CA LYS A 51 10.35 -6.19 8.85
C LYS A 51 8.91 -6.67 9.01
N TYR A 52 7.94 -5.81 8.71
CA TYR A 52 6.52 -6.06 8.99
C TYR A 52 5.66 -5.78 7.78
N GLY A 53 4.75 -6.71 7.50
CA GLY A 53 3.65 -6.58 6.56
C GLY A 53 2.31 -6.70 7.29
N ILE A 54 1.34 -5.90 6.89
CA ILE A 54 -0.02 -5.88 7.42
C ILE A 54 -0.98 -5.90 6.24
N SER A 55 -1.66 -7.01 6.02
CA SER A 55 -2.67 -7.14 4.96
C SER A 55 -3.97 -6.45 5.35
N VAL A 56 -4.59 -5.79 4.38
CA VAL A 56 -5.86 -5.06 4.53
C VAL A 56 -6.78 -5.33 3.35
N SER A 57 -8.05 -4.92 3.46
CA SER A 57 -9.10 -5.23 2.48
C SER A 57 -8.87 -4.63 1.08
N ASN A 58 -8.18 -3.49 0.96
CA ASN A 58 -7.84 -2.85 -0.32
C ASN A 58 -6.78 -1.76 -0.13
N GLY A 59 -6.32 -1.14 -1.23
CA GLY A 59 -5.31 -0.07 -1.20
C GLY A 59 -5.78 1.20 -0.49
N THR A 60 -7.05 1.57 -0.59
CA THR A 60 -7.63 2.72 0.13
C THR A 60 -7.58 2.50 1.64
N ALA A 61 -7.97 1.32 2.10
CA ALA A 61 -7.86 0.92 3.51
C ALA A 61 -6.39 0.94 3.98
N ALA A 62 -5.44 0.56 3.12
CA ALA A 62 -4.01 0.66 3.43
C ALA A 62 -3.59 2.10 3.72
N LEU A 63 -3.98 3.06 2.86
CA LEU A 63 -3.68 4.48 3.05
C LEU A 63 -4.34 5.06 4.32
N GLU A 64 -5.63 4.77 4.54
CA GLU A 64 -6.36 5.26 5.71
C GLU A 64 -5.73 4.77 7.02
N VAL A 65 -5.45 3.47 7.12
CA VAL A 65 -4.83 2.85 8.30
C VAL A 65 -3.40 3.34 8.50
N ALA A 66 -2.60 3.42 7.42
CA ALA A 66 -1.22 3.89 7.48
C ALA A 66 -1.16 5.32 8.01
N LEU A 67 -1.98 6.23 7.49
CA LEU A 67 -2.01 7.63 7.92
C LEU A 67 -2.50 7.78 9.37
N LYS A 68 -3.59 7.08 9.76
CA LYS A 68 -4.10 7.07 11.15
C LYS A 68 -3.05 6.56 12.13
N SER A 69 -2.26 5.55 11.74
CA SER A 69 -1.24 4.96 12.62
C SER A 69 -0.12 5.93 13.00
N LEU A 70 0.13 6.96 12.20
CA LEU A 70 1.14 7.99 12.47
C LEU A 70 0.76 8.93 13.62
N ASN A 71 -0.49 8.91 14.05
CA ASN A 71 -1.02 9.71 15.17
C ASN A 71 -0.67 11.21 15.04
N LEU A 72 -0.91 11.77 13.85
CA LEU A 72 -0.63 13.18 13.57
C LEU A 72 -1.62 14.10 14.30
N LYS A 73 -1.17 15.30 14.63
CA LYS A 73 -2.02 16.31 15.24
C LYS A 73 -3.20 16.66 14.32
N LYS A 74 -4.40 16.72 14.86
CA LYS A 74 -5.62 17.14 14.13
C LYS A 74 -5.39 18.47 13.40
N ASN A 75 -5.92 18.59 12.19
CA ASN A 75 -5.78 19.74 11.30
C ASN A 75 -4.34 20.04 10.83
N SER A 76 -3.37 19.15 11.09
CA SER A 76 -2.07 19.30 10.46
C SER A 76 -2.12 19.01 8.96
N GLU A 77 -1.18 19.56 8.23
CA GLU A 77 -1.12 19.48 6.78
C GLU A 77 -0.42 18.18 6.34
N VAL A 78 -1.00 17.55 5.32
CA VAL A 78 -0.42 16.40 4.60
C VAL A 78 -0.26 16.79 3.14
N ILE A 79 0.97 16.84 2.67
CA ILE A 79 1.26 17.09 1.27
C ILE A 79 0.95 15.83 0.45
N ILE A 80 0.20 16.00 -0.63
CA ILE A 80 -0.23 14.93 -1.54
C ILE A 80 -0.11 15.36 -3.00
N PRO A 81 0.10 14.42 -3.95
CA PRO A 81 0.07 14.75 -5.37
C PRO A 81 -1.34 15.17 -5.82
N SER A 82 -1.43 16.13 -6.74
CA SER A 82 -2.68 16.51 -7.40
C SER A 82 -3.13 15.46 -8.43
N PHE A 83 -2.17 14.75 -9.03
CA PHE A 83 -2.40 13.67 -9.97
C PHE A 83 -2.20 12.32 -9.27
N SER A 84 -3.29 11.71 -8.83
CA SER A 84 -3.34 10.39 -8.18
C SER A 84 -4.78 9.92 -8.07
N ILE A 85 -4.96 8.67 -7.61
CA ILE A 85 -6.29 8.16 -7.22
C ILE A 85 -6.85 8.98 -6.06
N ILE A 86 -8.16 9.22 -6.05
CA ILE A 86 -8.86 10.00 -5.01
C ILE A 86 -8.62 9.46 -3.59
N SER A 87 -8.30 8.19 -3.43
CA SER A 87 -8.00 7.56 -2.14
C SER A 87 -6.89 8.27 -1.35
N THR A 88 -5.93 8.90 -2.07
CA THR A 88 -4.84 9.68 -1.47
C THR A 88 -5.37 10.92 -0.74
N ALA A 89 -6.35 11.62 -1.32
CA ALA A 89 -7.00 12.77 -0.69
C ALA A 89 -8.01 12.34 0.39
N LEU A 90 -8.81 11.30 0.09
CA LEU A 90 -9.82 10.78 1.02
C LEU A 90 -9.21 10.33 2.34
N CYS A 91 -8.07 9.63 2.33
CA CYS A 91 -7.45 9.18 3.56
C CYS A 91 -7.03 10.35 4.46
N VAL A 92 -6.63 11.49 3.88
CA VAL A 92 -6.26 12.70 4.63
C VAL A 92 -7.49 13.32 5.29
N VAL A 93 -8.56 13.54 4.52
CA VAL A 93 -9.80 14.17 5.01
C VAL A 93 -10.46 13.30 6.09
N LYS A 94 -10.59 11.99 5.85
CA LYS A 94 -11.18 11.06 6.81
C LYS A 94 -10.39 10.92 8.12
N ASN A 95 -9.11 11.27 8.11
CA ASN A 95 -8.28 11.33 9.32
C ASN A 95 -8.30 12.72 10.01
N ASN A 96 -9.20 13.63 9.61
CA ASN A 96 -9.29 15.00 10.12
C ASN A 96 -8.00 15.79 9.96
N LEU A 97 -7.30 15.58 8.84
CA LEU A 97 -6.10 16.28 8.43
C LEU A 97 -6.39 17.16 7.20
N LYS A 98 -5.51 18.11 6.91
CA LYS A 98 -5.68 19.05 5.79
C LYS A 98 -4.83 18.61 4.60
N PRO A 99 -5.44 18.23 3.45
CA PRO A 99 -4.67 17.93 2.25
C PRO A 99 -4.08 19.21 1.65
N VAL A 100 -2.81 19.14 1.26
CA VAL A 100 -2.10 20.21 0.55
C VAL A 100 -1.62 19.63 -0.77
N PHE A 101 -2.24 20.05 -1.85
CA PHE A 101 -1.96 19.54 -3.18
C PHE A 101 -0.66 20.11 -3.76
N VAL A 102 0.11 19.22 -4.38
CA VAL A 102 1.33 19.54 -5.12
C VAL A 102 1.18 19.09 -6.55
N ASP A 103 1.54 19.97 -7.47
CA ASP A 103 1.47 19.66 -8.88
C ASP A 103 2.53 18.66 -9.32
N CYS A 104 2.28 17.98 -10.45
CA CYS A 104 3.17 16.98 -11.03
C CYS A 104 4.04 17.58 -12.15
N ASP A 105 5.14 16.93 -12.42
CA ASP A 105 5.99 17.18 -13.59
C ASP A 105 5.31 16.66 -14.86
N LEU A 106 5.26 17.46 -15.90
CA LEU A 106 4.54 17.15 -17.15
C LEU A 106 5.11 15.97 -17.93
N LYS A 107 6.38 15.58 -17.69
CA LYS A 107 7.01 14.46 -18.38
C LYS A 107 6.82 13.14 -17.64
N THR A 108 6.84 13.20 -16.32
CA THR A 108 6.84 11.99 -15.47
C THR A 108 5.53 11.76 -14.75
N TRP A 109 4.64 12.76 -14.68
CA TRP A 109 3.40 12.79 -13.90
C TRP A 109 3.62 12.59 -12.38
N ASN A 110 4.88 12.52 -11.96
CA ASN A 110 5.27 12.41 -10.57
C ASN A 110 5.51 13.78 -9.94
N VAL A 111 5.34 13.87 -8.63
CA VAL A 111 5.70 15.07 -7.86
C VAL A 111 7.21 15.26 -7.83
N THR A 112 7.65 16.52 -7.81
CA THR A 112 9.07 16.87 -7.71
C THR A 112 9.43 17.40 -6.32
N PHE A 113 10.72 17.30 -5.97
CA PHE A 113 11.22 17.92 -4.74
C PHE A 113 10.96 19.43 -4.71
N THR A 114 11.09 20.12 -5.84
CA THR A 114 10.90 21.58 -5.93
C THR A 114 9.48 21.96 -5.57
N GLU A 115 8.49 21.27 -6.13
CA GLU A 115 7.08 21.56 -5.86
C GLU A 115 6.69 21.20 -4.42
N ILE A 116 7.16 20.05 -3.91
CA ILE A 116 6.96 19.68 -2.50
C ILE A 116 7.55 20.73 -1.56
N LYS A 117 8.79 21.19 -1.82
CA LYS A 117 9.49 22.17 -0.98
C LYS A 117 8.73 23.49 -0.86
N LYS A 118 8.10 23.97 -1.94
CA LYS A 118 7.27 25.20 -1.96
C LYS A 118 6.07 25.12 -1.01
N LYS A 119 5.53 23.92 -0.79
CA LYS A 119 4.32 23.69 0.00
C LYS A 119 4.58 23.33 1.47
N ILE A 120 5.83 23.10 1.86
CA ILE A 120 6.16 22.77 3.25
C ILE A 120 5.99 24.00 4.14
N THR A 121 5.14 23.87 5.16
CA THR A 121 4.91 24.88 6.20
C THR A 121 5.30 24.34 7.60
N LYS A 122 5.13 25.14 8.64
CA LYS A 122 5.26 24.70 10.05
C LYS A 122 4.16 23.71 10.47
N LYS A 123 3.05 23.62 9.71
CA LYS A 123 1.93 22.70 9.96
C LYS A 123 2.07 21.39 9.23
N THR A 124 3.02 21.26 8.30
CA THR A 124 3.23 20.02 7.51
C THR A 124 3.76 18.93 8.42
N SER A 125 3.01 17.82 8.53
CA SER A 125 3.32 16.68 9.39
C SER A 125 3.63 15.41 8.61
N ALA A 126 3.10 15.27 7.39
CA ALA A 126 3.37 14.15 6.52
C ALA A 126 3.38 14.54 5.05
N ILE A 127 4.00 13.68 4.23
CA ILE A 127 3.96 13.73 2.77
C ILE A 127 3.59 12.32 2.29
N ILE A 128 2.58 12.22 1.43
CA ILE A 128 2.27 10.99 0.71
C ILE A 128 2.91 11.10 -0.67
N ILE A 129 3.80 10.16 -0.97
CA ILE A 129 4.46 10.05 -2.27
C ILE A 129 3.82 8.92 -3.03
N THR A 130 3.19 9.21 -4.16
CA THR A 130 2.68 8.18 -5.07
C THR A 130 3.63 8.05 -6.25
N HIS A 131 4.05 6.82 -6.54
CA HIS A 131 4.81 6.50 -7.74
C HIS A 131 3.84 6.17 -8.87
N ILE A 132 3.77 7.02 -9.90
CA ILE A 132 2.75 6.92 -10.95
C ILE A 132 3.24 6.07 -12.13
N TYR A 133 2.38 5.17 -12.59
CA TYR A 133 2.52 4.39 -13.85
C TYR A 133 3.88 3.75 -14.08
N GLY A 134 4.48 3.18 -13.01
CA GLY A 134 5.75 2.48 -13.14
C GLY A 134 6.98 3.39 -13.15
N LEU A 135 6.84 4.69 -12.85
CA LEU A 135 7.96 5.62 -12.71
C LEU A 135 8.19 5.97 -11.23
N ALA A 136 9.44 5.90 -10.80
CA ALA A 136 9.80 6.26 -9.43
C ALA A 136 9.96 7.77 -9.25
N VAL A 137 9.42 8.31 -8.17
CA VAL A 137 9.72 9.67 -7.71
C VAL A 137 11.19 9.74 -7.25
N ASP A 138 11.89 10.86 -7.50
CA ASP A 138 13.22 11.09 -6.93
C ASP A 138 13.15 11.33 -5.42
N MET A 139 13.35 10.27 -4.65
CA MET A 139 13.19 10.24 -3.19
C MET A 139 14.32 10.94 -2.44
N LYS A 140 15.52 11.09 -3.03
CA LYS A 140 16.74 11.51 -2.27
C LYS A 140 16.56 12.82 -1.51
N LYS A 141 16.19 13.88 -2.22
CA LYS A 141 16.03 15.23 -1.62
C LYS A 141 14.79 15.31 -0.73
N ILE A 142 13.73 14.59 -1.10
CA ILE A 142 12.46 14.53 -0.33
C ILE A 142 12.71 13.89 1.04
N LEU A 143 13.39 12.75 1.09
CA LEU A 143 13.75 12.08 2.34
C LEU A 143 14.65 12.94 3.22
N ALA A 144 15.61 13.65 2.62
CA ALA A 144 16.51 14.53 3.36
C ALA A 144 15.78 15.69 4.05
N ILE A 145 14.87 16.37 3.32
CA ILE A 145 14.09 17.47 3.90
C ILE A 145 13.08 16.98 4.93
N ALA A 146 12.42 15.84 4.68
CA ALA A 146 11.48 15.23 5.61
C ALA A 146 12.17 14.87 6.93
N LYS A 147 13.35 14.25 6.89
CA LYS A 147 14.17 13.96 8.08
C LYS A 147 14.54 15.23 8.84
N LYS A 148 15.05 16.28 8.15
CA LYS A 148 15.44 17.57 8.75
C LYS A 148 14.26 18.22 9.46
N LYS A 149 13.06 18.16 8.89
CA LYS A 149 11.84 18.81 9.41
C LYS A 149 10.95 17.88 10.25
N LYS A 150 11.38 16.63 10.50
CA LYS A 150 10.61 15.59 11.23
C LYS A 150 9.24 15.30 10.60
N ILE A 151 9.11 15.46 9.28
CA ILE A 151 7.92 15.16 8.50
C ILE A 151 7.88 13.66 8.19
N LYS A 152 6.73 13.01 8.35
CA LYS A 152 6.55 11.59 8.04
C LYS A 152 6.37 11.36 6.55
N ILE A 153 6.90 10.24 6.04
CA ILE A 153 6.74 9.83 4.64
C ILE A 153 5.90 8.57 4.56
N ILE A 154 4.78 8.68 3.86
CA ILE A 154 4.00 7.53 3.39
C ILE A 154 4.34 7.33 1.91
N GLU A 155 4.73 6.13 1.54
CA GLU A 155 5.06 5.77 0.17
C GLU A 155 3.92 4.95 -0.41
N ASP A 156 3.12 5.54 -1.29
CA ASP A 156 2.09 4.82 -2.04
C ASP A 156 2.74 4.15 -3.25
N ALA A 157 2.94 2.85 -3.12
CA ALA A 157 3.58 1.98 -4.10
C ALA A 157 2.58 1.07 -4.84
N ALA A 158 1.29 1.48 -4.90
CA ALA A 158 0.21 0.69 -5.51
C ALA A 158 0.42 0.37 -7.00
N GLU A 159 1.30 1.11 -7.70
CA GLU A 159 1.54 0.97 -9.14
C GLU A 159 2.97 0.58 -9.51
N VAL A 160 3.80 0.20 -8.52
CA VAL A 160 5.24 0.04 -8.73
C VAL A 160 5.85 -1.19 -8.08
N ILE A 161 5.07 -2.26 -7.92
CA ILE A 161 5.62 -3.53 -7.40
C ILE A 161 6.74 -4.02 -8.31
N GLY A 162 7.94 -4.19 -7.73
CA GLY A 162 9.13 -4.63 -8.47
C GLY A 162 10.00 -3.50 -9.03
N LEU A 163 9.50 -2.26 -9.07
CA LEU A 163 10.27 -1.10 -9.51
C LEU A 163 11.34 -0.73 -8.47
N LYS A 164 12.52 -0.37 -8.96
CA LYS A 164 13.61 0.16 -8.12
C LYS A 164 13.83 1.64 -8.40
N TYR A 165 13.97 2.41 -7.33
CA TYR A 165 14.63 3.70 -7.37
C TYR A 165 16.06 3.49 -6.86
N LYS A 166 17.06 3.80 -7.70
CA LYS A 166 18.46 3.40 -7.46
C LYS A 166 18.54 1.87 -7.21
N ASN A 167 19.12 1.43 -6.12
CA ASN A 167 19.30 0.00 -5.85
C ASN A 167 18.25 -0.60 -4.89
N LYS A 168 17.18 0.14 -4.56
CA LYS A 168 16.19 -0.27 -3.56
C LYS A 168 14.78 -0.22 -4.14
N LEU A 169 13.95 -1.20 -3.80
CA LEU A 169 12.57 -1.25 -4.28
C LEU A 169 11.75 -0.06 -3.77
N CYS A 170 10.92 0.51 -4.63
CA CYS A 170 9.86 1.43 -4.21
C CYS A 170 8.95 0.74 -3.19
N GLY A 171 8.46 1.47 -2.20
CA GLY A 171 7.80 0.91 -1.02
C GLY A 171 8.76 0.57 0.12
N SER A 172 10.09 0.87 -0.05
CA SER A 172 11.09 0.59 0.98
C SER A 172 11.73 1.85 1.58
N TYR A 173 11.34 3.04 1.17
CA TYR A 173 11.99 4.31 1.54
C TYR A 173 11.29 5.06 2.68
N GLY A 174 9.97 5.16 2.66
CA GLY A 174 9.19 5.91 3.65
C GLY A 174 9.19 5.29 5.06
N ASP A 175 8.63 5.99 6.03
CA ASP A 175 8.35 5.46 7.38
C ASP A 175 7.40 4.26 7.29
N ILE A 176 6.46 4.34 6.36
CA ILE A 176 5.43 3.34 6.08
C ILE A 176 5.10 3.37 4.59
N SER A 177 4.73 2.25 4.01
CA SER A 177 4.33 2.16 2.61
C SER A 177 3.06 1.36 2.43
N THR A 178 2.33 1.65 1.35
CA THR A 178 1.04 1.04 1.01
C THR A 178 1.06 0.46 -0.38
N PHE A 179 0.33 -0.64 -0.56
CA PHE A 179 0.20 -1.36 -1.83
C PHE A 179 -1.25 -1.73 -2.06
N SER A 180 -1.62 -1.89 -3.33
CA SER A 180 -2.92 -2.37 -3.76
C SER A 180 -2.77 -3.68 -4.52
N PHE A 181 -3.71 -4.60 -4.30
CA PHE A 181 -3.84 -5.85 -5.01
C PHE A 181 -5.18 -5.94 -5.76
N TYR A 182 -5.68 -4.80 -6.19
CA TYR A 182 -6.84 -4.73 -7.10
C TYR A 182 -6.54 -5.45 -8.42
N ALA A 183 -7.59 -5.87 -9.13
CA ALA A 183 -7.47 -6.73 -10.31
C ALA A 183 -6.54 -6.21 -11.41
N ASN A 184 -6.33 -4.89 -11.53
CA ASN A 184 -5.44 -4.30 -12.54
C ASN A 184 -3.98 -4.14 -12.11
N LYS A 185 -3.62 -4.48 -10.87
CA LYS A 185 -2.25 -4.28 -10.34
C LYS A 185 -1.32 -5.40 -10.81
N HIS A 186 -0.03 -5.28 -10.49
CA HIS A 186 1.01 -6.24 -10.90
C HIS A 186 0.73 -7.64 -10.36
N ILE A 187 0.26 -7.73 -9.13
CA ILE A 187 -0.30 -8.94 -8.53
C ILE A 187 -1.68 -8.60 -7.97
N THR A 188 -2.56 -9.58 -7.94
CA THR A 188 -3.93 -9.35 -7.48
C THR A 188 -4.39 -10.41 -6.48
N THR A 189 -5.30 -9.99 -5.61
CA THR A 189 -6.10 -10.86 -4.75
C THR A 189 -7.61 -10.67 -4.99
N GLY A 190 -7.96 -10.08 -6.17
CA GLY A 190 -9.28 -9.55 -6.48
C GLY A 190 -9.44 -8.16 -5.90
N GLU A 191 -9.65 -8.07 -4.62
CA GLU A 191 -9.47 -6.90 -3.76
C GLU A 191 -8.41 -7.22 -2.71
N GLY A 192 -7.64 -6.22 -2.27
CA GLY A 192 -6.62 -6.37 -1.25
C GLY A 192 -5.64 -5.20 -1.19
N GLY A 193 -4.94 -5.11 -0.08
CA GLY A 193 -3.86 -4.16 0.12
C GLY A 193 -2.84 -4.66 1.14
N MET A 194 -1.69 -3.98 1.20
CA MET A 194 -0.64 -4.27 2.16
C MET A 194 -0.05 -2.98 2.68
N ILE A 195 0.26 -2.96 3.95
CA ILE A 195 1.04 -1.91 4.60
C ILE A 195 2.38 -2.51 4.99
N LEU A 196 3.49 -1.82 4.71
CA LEU A 196 4.81 -2.26 5.13
C LEU A 196 5.49 -1.21 6.00
N THR A 197 6.19 -1.66 7.03
CA THR A 197 7.00 -0.78 7.90
C THR A 197 8.13 -1.56 8.58
N ASN A 198 9.15 -0.83 9.06
CA ASN A 198 10.18 -1.39 9.94
C ASN A 198 9.93 -1.06 11.42
N ASN A 199 8.93 -0.22 11.71
CA ASN A 199 8.62 0.25 13.05
C ASN A 199 7.59 -0.65 13.72
N LYS A 200 7.94 -1.26 14.86
CA LYS A 200 7.07 -2.18 15.61
C LYS A 200 5.80 -1.50 16.15
N ASN A 201 5.90 -0.23 16.55
CA ASN A 201 4.75 0.50 17.08
C ASN A 201 3.74 0.80 15.96
N LEU A 202 4.20 1.20 14.76
CA LEU A 202 3.32 1.36 13.60
C LEU A 202 2.68 0.04 13.20
N TYR A 203 3.44 -1.06 13.19
CA TYR A 203 2.92 -2.40 12.94
C TYR A 203 1.78 -2.77 13.89
N ASN A 204 2.00 -2.58 15.20
CA ASN A 204 0.99 -2.91 16.21
C ASN A 204 -0.26 -2.03 16.05
N LYS A 205 -0.07 -0.72 15.83
CA LYS A 205 -1.18 0.23 15.64
C LYS A 205 -1.98 -0.08 14.38
N CYS A 206 -1.34 -0.36 13.25
CA CYS A 206 -2.03 -0.76 12.02
C CYS A 206 -2.86 -2.04 12.21
N ASN A 207 -2.30 -3.05 12.90
CA ASN A 207 -3.03 -4.29 13.19
C ASN A 207 -4.24 -4.07 14.10
N SER A 208 -4.15 -3.18 15.06
CA SER A 208 -5.27 -2.79 15.91
C SER A 208 -6.34 -2.08 15.08
N LEU A 209 -5.97 -1.03 14.36
CA LEU A 209 -6.87 -0.19 13.58
C LEU A 209 -7.63 -0.98 12.50
N LYS A 210 -6.97 -1.86 11.73
CA LYS A 210 -7.63 -2.68 10.70
C LYS A 210 -8.63 -3.67 11.27
N ASN A 211 -8.55 -3.96 12.56
CA ASN A 211 -9.34 -4.98 13.26
C ASN A 211 -10.22 -4.38 14.36
N LEU A 212 -10.87 -3.24 14.07
CA LEU A 212 -11.84 -2.59 14.99
C LEU A 212 -11.25 -2.22 16.36
N CYS A 213 -9.93 -2.12 16.49
CA CYS A 213 -9.23 -1.93 17.76
C CYS A 213 -9.59 -2.95 18.84
N PHE A 214 -9.94 -4.18 18.45
CA PHE A 214 -10.14 -5.27 19.40
C PHE A 214 -8.86 -5.53 20.21
N LYS A 215 -9.02 -5.65 21.51
CA LYS A 215 -7.93 -6.10 22.40
C LYS A 215 -7.61 -7.58 22.17
N LYS A 216 -6.39 -7.97 22.48
CA LYS A 216 -5.94 -9.36 22.37
C LYS A 216 -6.47 -10.25 23.50
N SER A 217 -6.74 -9.67 24.68
CA SER A 217 -7.33 -10.36 25.81
C SER A 217 -8.76 -10.78 25.47
N PHE A 218 -9.11 -12.01 25.75
CA PHE A 218 -10.47 -12.52 25.56
C PHE A 218 -11.51 -11.73 26.37
N PHE A 219 -11.18 -11.40 27.61
CA PHE A 219 -12.09 -10.71 28.53
C PHE A 219 -12.28 -9.21 28.19
N GLU A 220 -11.27 -8.59 27.56
CA GLU A 220 -11.30 -7.18 27.19
C GLU A 220 -11.55 -6.95 25.70
N ARG A 221 -11.86 -8.01 24.95
CA ARG A 221 -11.95 -7.97 23.48
C ARG A 221 -12.82 -6.83 22.97
N PHE A 222 -13.91 -6.53 23.63
CA PHE A 222 -14.90 -5.53 23.24
C PHE A 222 -14.73 -4.19 23.97
N ILE A 223 -13.62 -3.98 24.68
CA ILE A 223 -13.25 -2.68 25.26
C ILE A 223 -12.35 -1.96 24.25
N HIS A 224 -12.90 -0.94 23.58
CA HIS A 224 -12.22 -0.24 22.50
C HIS A 224 -11.61 1.06 23.02
N GLU A 225 -10.30 1.23 22.83
CA GLU A 225 -9.54 2.44 23.22
C GLU A 225 -9.40 3.45 22.07
N ASP A 226 -9.71 3.04 20.84
CA ASP A 226 -9.66 3.89 19.64
C ASP A 226 -10.72 3.42 18.66
N ILE A 227 -11.03 4.24 17.65
CA ILE A 227 -11.94 3.91 16.55
C ILE A 227 -11.12 3.30 15.41
N GLY A 228 -11.35 2.03 15.15
CA GLY A 228 -10.76 1.29 14.06
C GLY A 228 -11.80 0.88 13.01
N TRP A 229 -11.35 0.13 12.02
CA TRP A 229 -12.16 -0.33 10.89
C TRP A 229 -12.17 -1.85 10.76
N ASN A 230 -13.17 -2.39 10.13
CA ASN A 230 -13.18 -3.77 9.63
C ASN A 230 -12.52 -3.84 8.25
N TYR A 231 -11.19 -3.64 8.22
CA TYR A 231 -10.39 -3.63 6.99
C TYR A 231 -9.47 -4.84 6.87
N ARG A 232 -9.92 -5.98 7.37
CA ARG A 232 -9.17 -7.24 7.29
C ARG A 232 -9.18 -7.81 5.87
N MET A 233 -8.05 -8.32 5.43
CA MET A 233 -7.99 -9.25 4.30
C MET A 233 -8.42 -10.64 4.76
N SER A 234 -9.12 -11.38 3.92
CA SER A 234 -9.45 -12.78 4.20
C SER A 234 -8.27 -13.72 3.91
N ASN A 235 -8.26 -14.89 4.55
CA ASN A 235 -7.24 -15.90 4.29
C ASN A 235 -7.30 -16.45 2.85
N MET A 236 -8.49 -16.46 2.23
CA MET A 236 -8.67 -16.82 0.82
C MET A 236 -7.99 -15.82 -0.13
N GLN A 237 -8.16 -14.52 0.11
CA GLN A 237 -7.46 -13.47 -0.64
C GLN A 237 -5.94 -13.58 -0.47
N ALA A 238 -5.47 -13.82 0.77
CA ALA A 238 -4.05 -14.01 1.04
C ALA A 238 -3.48 -15.27 0.38
N ALA A 239 -4.27 -16.34 0.25
CA ALA A 239 -3.88 -17.56 -0.47
C ALA A 239 -3.64 -17.25 -1.97
N ILE A 240 -4.53 -16.51 -2.61
CA ILE A 240 -4.33 -16.02 -3.99
C ILE A 240 -3.06 -15.17 -4.05
N GLY A 241 -2.90 -14.19 -3.17
CA GLY A 241 -1.72 -13.32 -3.11
C GLY A 241 -0.42 -14.08 -2.96
N LEU A 242 -0.39 -15.11 -2.12
CA LEU A 242 0.77 -15.98 -1.95
C LEU A 242 1.09 -16.76 -3.25
N GLY A 243 0.08 -17.21 -3.98
CA GLY A 243 0.23 -17.82 -5.30
C GLY A 243 0.87 -16.86 -6.29
N GLN A 244 0.36 -15.61 -6.35
CA GLN A 244 0.89 -14.54 -7.21
C GLN A 244 2.38 -14.25 -6.92
N LEU A 245 2.81 -14.28 -5.65
CA LEU A 245 4.22 -14.06 -5.29
C LEU A 245 5.15 -15.10 -5.88
N LYS A 246 4.71 -16.34 -6.14
CA LYS A 246 5.54 -17.37 -6.81
C LYS A 246 5.96 -16.95 -8.21
N ASN A 247 5.15 -16.15 -8.87
CA ASN A 247 5.35 -15.73 -10.26
C ASN A 247 5.74 -14.23 -10.39
N ILE A 248 5.95 -13.51 -9.29
CA ILE A 248 6.11 -12.06 -9.29
C ILE A 248 7.24 -11.58 -10.23
N LYS A 249 8.38 -12.27 -10.25
CA LYS A 249 9.51 -11.91 -11.13
C LYS A 249 9.13 -12.00 -12.61
N LYS A 250 8.39 -13.06 -13.00
CA LYS A 250 7.91 -13.27 -14.36
C LYS A 250 6.89 -12.21 -14.76
N ILE A 251 5.96 -11.88 -13.85
CA ILE A 251 4.93 -10.86 -14.07
C ILE A 251 5.57 -9.48 -14.28
N VAL A 252 6.48 -9.08 -13.38
CA VAL A 252 7.18 -7.79 -13.48
C VAL A 252 8.01 -7.71 -14.77
N LYS A 253 8.78 -8.76 -15.10
CA LYS A 253 9.54 -8.81 -16.36
C LYS A 253 8.62 -8.62 -17.57
N LYS A 254 7.47 -9.32 -17.62
CA LYS A 254 6.53 -9.20 -18.73
C LYS A 254 5.91 -7.81 -18.85
N LYS A 255 5.59 -7.16 -17.71
CA LYS A 255 5.08 -5.77 -17.74
C LYS A 255 6.12 -4.77 -18.25
N ILE A 256 7.39 -4.94 -17.89
CA ILE A 256 8.49 -4.12 -18.43
C ILE A 256 8.64 -4.32 -19.94
N GLU A 257 8.59 -5.58 -20.42
CA GLU A 257 8.65 -5.89 -21.85
C GLU A 257 7.50 -5.27 -22.66
N ILE A 258 6.32 -5.14 -22.07
CA ILE A 258 5.16 -4.52 -22.71
C ILE A 258 5.28 -2.99 -22.74
N GLY A 259 5.91 -2.40 -21.73
CA GLY A 259 6.07 -0.95 -21.63
C GLY A 259 7.21 -0.37 -22.46
N ASN A 260 8.17 -1.21 -22.88
CA ASN A 260 9.27 -0.85 -23.78
C ASN A 260 8.89 -1.11 -25.26
#